data_ae3b7c60b876c673dcbd500a4db6aed6
#
_entry.id   ae3b7c60b876c673dcbd500a4db6aed6
#
_cell.length_a   1.000
_cell.length_b   1.000
_cell.length_c   1.000
_cell.angle_alpha   90.00
_cell.angle_beta   90.00
_cell.angle_gamma   90.00
#
_symmetry.space_group_name_H-M   'P 1'
#
loop_
_entity.id
_entity.type
_entity.pdbx_description
1 polymer ?
#
loop_
_entity_poly.entity_id
_entity_poly.type
_entity_poly.pdbx_seq_one_letter_code
_entity_poly.pdbx_strand_id
1 'polypeptide(L)'
;MKGSTSLYRKVDLIDTTGATDIANTDYDGAKPVAPGGKLADGVVAAKLSPFLDINDNAQLNRFGLHNGAPNDKNNLSEKWEAMGLVPALDPANPRDFFLIVGNDNDFMTQDGFQAGSSYKEESGADLDTRLLVYRITIPALAN
;
A
#
# COMPACT_ATOMS: atom_id res chain seq x y z
N MET A 1 0.37 15.91 9.30
CA MET A 1 -0.99 15.66 8.78
C MET A 1 -1.93 15.48 9.95
N LYS A 2 -3.07 16.12 9.93
CA LYS A 2 -4.07 15.89 10.97
C LYS A 2 -4.66 14.52 10.68
N GLY A 3 -4.31 13.51 11.49
CA GLY A 3 -4.76 12.15 11.33
C GLY A 3 -6.26 12.07 11.31
N SER A 4 -6.83 12.17 10.15
CA SER A 4 -8.20 11.73 9.92
C SER A 4 -8.17 10.23 9.68
N THR A 5 -9.26 9.56 9.98
CA THR A 5 -9.40 8.15 9.61
C THR A 5 -9.26 8.02 8.10
N SER A 6 -8.23 7.32 7.63
CA SER A 6 -8.13 7.00 6.22
C SER A 6 -9.16 5.96 5.85
N LEU A 7 -9.86 6.18 4.77
CA LEU A 7 -10.88 5.26 4.27
C LEU A 7 -10.27 4.10 3.48
N TYR A 8 -9.12 4.30 2.85
CA TYR A 8 -8.49 3.28 2.03
C TYR A 8 -6.99 3.18 2.31
N ARG A 9 -6.58 2.12 2.98
CA ARG A 9 -5.19 1.63 3.11
C ARG A 9 -5.24 0.12 3.01
N LYS A 10 -5.32 -0.39 1.76
CA LYS A 10 -5.50 -1.82 1.50
C LYS A 10 -4.46 -2.32 0.54
N VAL A 11 -4.15 -3.58 0.67
CA VAL A 11 -3.43 -4.34 -0.36
C VAL A 11 -4.46 -5.20 -1.06
N ASP A 12 -4.52 -5.11 -2.38
CA ASP A 12 -5.43 -5.90 -3.20
C ASP A 12 -4.63 -6.89 -4.06
N LEU A 13 -5.25 -8.00 -4.40
CA LEU A 13 -4.75 -8.93 -5.40
C LEU A 13 -5.29 -8.53 -6.77
N ILE A 14 -4.41 -8.53 -7.75
CA ILE A 14 -4.75 -8.28 -9.14
C ILE A 14 -4.61 -9.60 -9.90
N ASP A 15 -5.73 -10.15 -10.36
CA ASP A 15 -5.75 -11.31 -11.25
C ASP A 15 -5.80 -10.83 -12.70
N THR A 16 -4.74 -11.08 -13.45
CA THR A 16 -4.62 -10.69 -14.87
C THR A 16 -5.12 -11.77 -15.82
N THR A 17 -5.62 -12.90 -15.33
CA THR A 17 -6.14 -13.99 -16.17
C THR A 17 -7.30 -13.50 -17.03
N GLY A 18 -7.10 -13.57 -18.35
CA GLY A 18 -8.08 -13.10 -19.34
C GLY A 18 -8.19 -11.58 -19.48
N ALA A 19 -7.36 -10.82 -18.78
CA ALA A 19 -7.25 -9.39 -19.02
C ALA A 19 -6.61 -9.10 -20.38
N THR A 20 -7.01 -7.99 -20.99
CA THR A 20 -6.42 -7.55 -22.26
C THR A 20 -4.99 -7.04 -22.03
N ASP A 21 -4.03 -7.64 -22.70
CA ASP A 21 -2.68 -7.06 -22.77
C ASP A 21 -2.72 -5.86 -23.73
N ILE A 22 -2.45 -4.68 -23.20
CA ILE A 22 -2.44 -3.43 -23.97
C ILE A 22 -1.05 -3.03 -24.45
N ALA A 23 0.01 -3.75 -24.05
CA ALA A 23 1.38 -3.44 -24.45
C ALA A 23 1.53 -3.49 -25.99
N ASN A 24 2.24 -2.52 -26.54
CA ASN A 24 2.45 -2.35 -27.97
C ASN A 24 1.17 -2.20 -28.83
N THR A 25 0.07 -1.79 -28.21
CA THR A 25 -1.18 -1.43 -28.91
C THR A 25 -1.36 0.09 -28.92
N ASP A 26 -2.40 0.58 -29.62
CA ASP A 26 -2.77 2.01 -29.57
C ASP A 26 -3.04 2.49 -28.14
N TYR A 27 -3.47 1.60 -27.24
CA TYR A 27 -3.77 1.90 -25.83
C TYR A 27 -2.53 2.04 -24.95
N ASP A 28 -1.37 1.58 -25.41
CA ASP A 28 -0.07 1.81 -24.74
C ASP A 28 0.47 3.22 -25.00
N GLY A 29 -0.23 4.01 -25.78
CA GLY A 29 0.11 5.37 -26.16
C GLY A 29 -0.95 6.39 -25.73
N ALA A 30 -1.27 7.31 -26.64
CA ALA A 30 -2.18 8.42 -26.36
C ALA A 30 -3.68 8.05 -26.41
N LYS A 31 -4.04 6.89 -26.94
CA LYS A 31 -5.43 6.47 -27.04
C LYS A 31 -5.96 6.05 -25.68
N PRO A 32 -7.01 6.68 -25.15
CA PRO A 32 -7.53 6.31 -23.83
C PRO A 32 -8.16 4.91 -23.86
N VAL A 33 -7.78 4.05 -22.92
CA VAL A 33 -8.34 2.70 -22.75
C VAL A 33 -9.78 2.74 -22.20
N ALA A 34 -10.13 3.81 -21.51
CA ALA A 34 -11.46 4.02 -20.92
C ALA A 34 -12.00 5.43 -21.20
N PRO A 35 -12.35 5.75 -22.45
CA PRO A 35 -12.91 7.05 -22.80
C PRO A 35 -14.23 7.29 -22.05
N GLY A 36 -14.33 8.45 -21.38
CA GLY A 36 -15.49 8.76 -20.56
C GLY A 36 -15.71 7.85 -19.35
N GLY A 37 -14.68 7.14 -18.89
CA GLY A 37 -14.76 6.23 -17.74
C GLY A 37 -15.33 4.84 -18.05
N LYS A 38 -15.61 4.53 -19.32
CA LYS A 38 -16.06 3.21 -19.79
C LYS A 38 -14.95 2.56 -20.62
N LEU A 39 -14.65 1.29 -20.34
CA LEU A 39 -13.67 0.54 -21.12
C LEU A 39 -14.06 0.52 -22.59
N ALA A 40 -13.06 0.67 -23.46
CA ALA A 40 -13.24 0.51 -24.91
C ALA A 40 -13.71 -0.91 -25.25
N ASP A 41 -14.40 -1.04 -26.36
CA ASP A 41 -14.94 -2.33 -26.80
C ASP A 41 -13.81 -3.36 -27.00
N GLY A 42 -14.01 -4.56 -26.47
CA GLY A 42 -13.02 -5.64 -26.52
C GLY A 42 -11.91 -5.57 -25.47
N VAL A 43 -11.84 -4.51 -24.66
CA VAL A 43 -10.89 -4.41 -23.55
C VAL A 43 -11.47 -5.05 -22.29
N VAL A 44 -10.75 -6.00 -21.73
CA VAL A 44 -11.09 -6.69 -20.48
C VAL A 44 -10.13 -6.24 -19.39
N ALA A 45 -10.66 -5.67 -18.31
CA ALA A 45 -9.84 -5.28 -17.17
C ALA A 45 -9.39 -6.48 -16.35
N ALA A 46 -8.22 -6.38 -15.71
CA ALA A 46 -7.82 -7.30 -14.64
C ALA A 46 -8.81 -7.24 -13.48
N LYS A 47 -8.95 -8.35 -12.76
CA LYS A 47 -9.82 -8.44 -11.59
C LYS A 47 -9.09 -7.98 -10.35
N LEU A 48 -9.71 -7.10 -9.59
CA LEU A 48 -9.21 -6.63 -8.31
C LEU A 48 -9.98 -7.31 -7.18
N SER A 49 -9.27 -7.84 -6.19
CA SER A 49 -9.87 -8.49 -5.01
C SER A 49 -9.22 -7.97 -3.73
N PRO A 50 -10.00 -7.52 -2.74
CA PRO A 50 -9.46 -7.11 -1.44
C PRO A 50 -8.71 -8.27 -0.78
N PHE A 51 -7.53 -7.97 -0.22
CA PHE A 51 -6.68 -8.99 0.40
C PHE A 51 -6.30 -8.65 1.84
N LEU A 52 -5.76 -7.47 2.09
CA LEU A 52 -5.33 -7.04 3.41
C LEU A 52 -5.81 -5.62 3.68
N ASP A 53 -6.38 -5.36 4.85
CA ASP A 53 -6.72 -4.03 5.33
C ASP A 53 -5.71 -3.57 6.39
N ILE A 54 -4.89 -2.57 6.04
CA ILE A 54 -3.90 -1.99 6.97
C ILE A 54 -4.60 -1.21 8.09
N ASN A 55 -5.83 -0.76 7.89
CA ASN A 55 -6.61 -0.02 8.88
C ASN A 55 -7.22 -0.89 10.00
N ASP A 56 -6.95 -2.20 10.01
CA ASP A 56 -7.49 -3.10 11.01
C ASP A 56 -6.93 -2.80 12.40
N ASN A 57 -7.70 -2.07 13.21
CA ASN A 57 -7.33 -1.72 14.58
C ASN A 57 -7.12 -2.93 15.49
N ALA A 58 -7.74 -4.08 15.22
CA ALA A 58 -7.49 -5.28 16.01
C ALA A 58 -6.05 -5.78 15.84
N GLN A 59 -5.46 -5.60 14.66
CA GLN A 59 -4.05 -5.90 14.42
C GLN A 59 -3.15 -4.77 14.91
N LEU A 60 -3.47 -3.53 14.60
CA LEU A 60 -2.68 -2.35 14.95
C LEU A 60 -2.49 -2.20 16.47
N ASN A 61 -3.55 -2.39 17.24
CA ASN A 61 -3.54 -2.28 18.71
C ASN A 61 -2.55 -3.24 19.39
N ARG A 62 -2.22 -4.36 18.74
CA ARG A 62 -1.20 -5.29 19.26
C ARG A 62 0.19 -4.67 19.36
N PHE A 63 0.42 -3.59 18.61
CA PHE A 63 1.68 -2.87 18.53
C PHE A 63 1.56 -1.43 19.07
N GLY A 64 0.44 -1.11 19.76
CA GLY A 64 0.17 0.22 20.27
C GLY A 64 -0.16 1.24 19.18
N LEU A 65 -0.47 0.79 17.96
CA LEU A 65 -0.87 1.62 16.84
C LEU A 65 -2.38 1.61 16.67
N HIS A 66 -2.93 2.62 16.01
CA HIS A 66 -4.34 2.69 15.67
C HIS A 66 -4.58 3.52 14.40
N ASN A 67 -5.76 3.39 13.82
CA ASN A 67 -6.28 4.28 12.77
C ASN A 67 -7.54 4.96 13.30
N GLY A 68 -7.57 6.30 13.24
CA GLY A 68 -8.65 7.10 13.77
C GLY A 68 -8.29 7.81 15.08
N ALA A 69 -9.30 8.40 15.73
CA ALA A 69 -9.08 9.15 16.98
C ALA A 69 -8.59 8.25 18.14
N PRO A 70 -7.75 8.78 19.05
CA PRO A 70 -7.22 10.14 19.09
C PRO A 70 -6.16 10.37 18.00
N ASN A 71 -5.93 11.65 17.65
CA ASN A 71 -4.90 12.00 16.69
C ASN A 71 -3.57 12.25 17.39
N ASP A 72 -2.81 11.20 17.62
CA ASP A 72 -1.54 11.20 18.33
C ASP A 72 -0.43 10.51 17.50
N LYS A 73 0.76 10.40 18.10
CA LYS A 73 1.93 9.78 17.46
C LYS A 73 1.77 8.29 17.11
N ASN A 74 0.77 7.62 17.66
CA ASN A 74 0.49 6.21 17.41
C ASN A 74 -0.54 6.00 16.30
N ASN A 75 -1.17 7.09 15.82
CA ASN A 75 -2.06 7.02 14.67
C ASN A 75 -1.26 6.69 13.41
N LEU A 76 -1.84 5.89 12.52
CA LEU A 76 -1.22 5.62 11.24
C LEU A 76 -1.09 6.92 10.43
N SER A 77 0.09 7.14 9.86
CA SER A 77 0.30 8.19 8.87
C SER A 77 -0.43 7.87 7.56
N GLU A 78 -0.42 8.80 6.66
CA GLU A 78 -0.80 8.60 5.26
C GLU A 78 0.38 8.01 4.46
N LYS A 79 0.22 7.86 3.16
CA LYS A 79 1.28 7.51 2.20
C LYS A 79 1.99 6.18 2.49
N TRP A 80 1.23 5.12 2.55
CA TRP A 80 1.77 3.76 2.56
C TRP A 80 2.11 3.37 1.11
N GLU A 81 3.34 3.64 0.69
CA GLU A 81 3.75 3.62 -0.72
C GLU A 81 4.85 2.60 -1.03
N ALA A 82 5.53 2.09 -0.01
CA ALA A 82 6.54 1.04 -0.17
C ALA A 82 5.94 -0.33 0.10
N MET A 83 6.25 -1.30 -0.75
CA MET A 83 5.80 -2.68 -0.57
C MET A 83 6.89 -3.66 -1.02
N GLY A 84 7.15 -4.67 -0.20
CA GLY A 84 8.05 -5.77 -0.51
C GLY A 84 7.46 -7.11 -0.11
N LEU A 85 7.76 -8.15 -0.87
CA LEU A 85 7.29 -9.50 -0.63
C LEU A 85 8.48 -10.45 -0.53
N VAL A 86 8.57 -11.18 0.59
CA VAL A 86 9.67 -12.11 0.89
C VAL A 86 9.09 -13.48 1.23
N PRO A 87 9.52 -14.59 0.61
CA PRO A 87 9.10 -15.93 1.00
C PRO A 87 9.37 -16.21 2.48
N ALA A 88 8.41 -16.81 3.18
CA ALA A 88 8.60 -17.20 4.58
C ALA A 88 9.53 -18.40 4.74
N LEU A 89 9.84 -19.10 3.65
CA LEU A 89 10.70 -20.29 3.60
C LEU A 89 10.24 -21.41 4.57
N ASP A 90 8.94 -21.49 4.81
CA ASP A 90 8.32 -22.50 5.65
C ASP A 90 7.89 -23.71 4.78
N PRO A 91 8.57 -24.87 4.89
CA PRO A 91 8.23 -26.03 4.07
C PRO A 91 6.81 -26.57 4.30
N ALA A 92 6.25 -26.36 5.49
CA ALA A 92 4.88 -26.75 5.80
C ALA A 92 3.83 -25.81 5.16
N ASN A 93 4.24 -24.59 4.86
CA ASN A 93 3.39 -23.56 4.30
C ASN A 93 4.12 -22.84 3.14
N PRO A 94 4.33 -23.51 2.00
CA PRO A 94 5.19 -23.00 0.92
C PRO A 94 4.63 -21.77 0.20
N ARG A 95 3.36 -21.41 0.46
CA ARG A 95 2.72 -20.19 -0.06
C ARG A 95 2.68 -19.05 0.96
N ASP A 96 3.38 -19.19 2.07
CA ASP A 96 3.49 -18.13 3.05
C ASP A 96 4.63 -17.18 2.71
N PHE A 97 4.34 -15.91 2.88
CA PHE A 97 5.25 -14.81 2.62
C PHE A 97 5.19 -13.80 3.78
N PHE A 98 6.25 -13.03 3.92
CA PHE A 98 6.21 -11.78 4.66
C PHE A 98 5.96 -10.64 3.67
N LEU A 99 4.83 -9.97 3.83
CA LEU A 99 4.52 -8.73 3.15
C LEU A 99 4.95 -7.58 4.05
N ILE A 100 5.89 -6.78 3.54
CA ILE A 100 6.41 -5.60 4.22
C ILE A 100 5.80 -4.39 3.55
N VAL A 101 5.13 -3.53 4.31
CA VAL A 101 4.61 -2.26 3.79
C VAL A 101 5.18 -1.12 4.62
N GLY A 102 5.57 -0.05 3.95
CA GLY A 102 6.19 1.12 4.56
C GLY A 102 5.49 2.41 4.15
N ASN A 103 5.46 3.37 5.06
CA ASN A 103 4.99 4.71 4.75
C ASN A 103 6.16 5.59 4.27
N ASP A 104 5.85 6.55 3.42
CA ASP A 104 6.64 7.75 3.23
C ASP A 104 6.24 8.77 4.30
N ASN A 105 7.21 9.34 5.00
CA ASN A 105 6.96 10.36 6.02
C ASN A 105 7.00 11.80 5.47
N ASP A 106 7.15 11.97 4.15
CA ASP A 106 7.21 13.29 3.48
C ASP A 106 8.26 14.24 4.06
N PHE A 107 9.34 13.74 4.64
CA PHE A 107 10.29 14.54 5.42
C PHE A 107 9.66 15.31 6.59
N MET A 108 8.49 14.93 7.03
CA MET A 108 7.81 15.53 8.19
C MET A 108 8.48 15.04 9.48
N THR A 109 9.67 15.54 9.75
CA THR A 109 10.48 15.16 10.92
C THR A 109 11.07 16.38 11.62
N GLN A 110 11.32 16.24 12.91
CA GLN A 110 12.03 17.25 13.72
C GLN A 110 13.51 16.94 13.91
N ASP A 111 13.97 15.81 13.40
CA ASP A 111 15.37 15.35 13.53
C ASP A 111 15.92 14.86 12.17
N GLY A 112 15.67 15.63 11.12
CA GLY A 112 16.12 15.32 9.77
C GLY A 112 17.50 15.87 9.44
N PHE A 113 18.12 15.28 8.41
CA PHE A 113 19.35 15.80 7.81
C PHE A 113 19.22 15.78 6.28
N GLN A 114 19.37 16.94 5.65
CA GLN A 114 19.17 17.10 4.21
C GLN A 114 20.26 17.99 3.61
N ALA A 115 20.81 17.58 2.49
CA ALA A 115 21.81 18.34 1.73
C ALA A 115 23.00 18.85 2.58
N GLY A 116 23.47 18.07 3.54
CA GLY A 116 24.59 18.43 4.41
C GLY A 116 24.21 19.31 5.61
N SER A 117 22.93 19.54 5.87
CA SER A 117 22.45 20.39 6.97
C SER A 117 21.35 19.72 7.78
N SER A 118 21.24 20.07 9.05
CA SER A 118 20.10 19.66 9.87
C SER A 118 18.81 20.28 9.32
N TYR A 119 17.76 19.48 9.28
CA TYR A 119 16.46 19.87 8.78
C TYR A 119 15.39 19.59 9.82
N LYS A 120 14.45 20.52 9.97
CA LYS A 120 13.23 20.38 10.77
C LYS A 120 12.05 20.87 9.97
N GLU A 121 10.98 20.09 9.98
CA GLU A 121 9.75 20.48 9.32
C GLU A 121 9.10 21.68 10.03
N GLU A 122 8.66 22.69 9.26
CA GLU A 122 8.23 24.01 9.78
C GLU A 122 6.96 23.97 10.60
N SER A 123 6.04 23.04 10.31
CA SER A 123 4.79 22.89 11.06
C SER A 123 4.97 22.25 12.45
N GLY A 124 6.18 21.75 12.76
CA GLY A 124 6.46 21.00 13.97
C GLY A 124 5.97 19.54 13.92
N ALA A 125 5.51 19.07 12.76
CA ALA A 125 5.14 17.66 12.61
C ALA A 125 6.38 16.75 12.73
N ASP A 126 6.15 15.57 13.33
CA ASP A 126 7.18 14.55 13.50
C ASP A 126 6.54 13.18 13.22
N LEU A 127 6.79 12.66 12.03
CA LEU A 127 6.24 11.38 11.58
C LEU A 127 7.35 10.36 11.41
N ASP A 128 7.22 9.26 12.11
CA ASP A 128 8.12 8.13 11.95
C ASP A 128 7.92 7.43 10.60
N THR A 129 9.00 7.01 9.97
CA THR A 129 8.94 5.98 8.94
C THR A 129 8.67 4.65 9.62
N ARG A 130 7.57 4.00 9.25
CA ARG A 130 7.12 2.73 9.82
C ARG A 130 7.11 1.64 8.78
N LEU A 131 7.53 0.46 9.19
CA LEU A 131 7.40 -0.77 8.42
C LEU A 131 6.46 -1.71 9.15
N LEU A 132 5.33 -2.05 8.52
CA LEU A 132 4.43 -3.09 8.99
C LEU A 132 4.76 -4.39 8.26
N VAL A 133 4.88 -5.48 9.01
CA VAL A 133 5.21 -6.80 8.46
C VAL A 133 4.06 -7.75 8.76
N TYR A 134 3.49 -8.31 7.71
CA TYR A 134 2.39 -9.27 7.77
C TYR A 134 2.87 -10.63 7.26
N ARG A 135 2.64 -11.70 8.02
CA ARG A 135 2.71 -13.04 7.46
C ARG A 135 1.40 -13.31 6.72
N ILE A 136 1.50 -13.59 5.46
CA ILE A 136 0.34 -13.81 4.58
C ILE A 136 0.50 -15.14 3.84
N THR A 137 -0.63 -15.74 3.48
CA THR A 137 -0.67 -16.88 2.57
C THR A 137 -1.24 -16.43 1.24
N ILE A 138 -0.46 -16.50 0.16
CA ILE A 138 -0.95 -16.16 -1.17
C ILE A 138 -1.94 -17.26 -1.63
N PRO A 139 -3.17 -16.88 -2.05
CA PRO A 139 -4.13 -17.85 -2.56
C PRO A 139 -3.55 -18.66 -3.74
N ALA A 140 -3.96 -19.91 -3.88
CA ALA A 140 -3.66 -20.65 -5.10
C ALA A 140 -4.38 -19.96 -6.26
N LEU A 141 -3.68 -19.81 -7.38
CA LEU A 141 -4.34 -19.41 -8.62
C LEU A 141 -5.38 -20.48 -8.97
N ALA A 142 -6.61 -20.07 -9.29
CA ALA A 142 -7.57 -20.98 -9.88
C ALA A 142 -7.03 -21.41 -11.25
N ASN A 143 -6.83 -22.72 -11.44
CA ASN A 143 -6.48 -23.30 -12.74
C ASN A 143 -7.67 -23.19 -13.69
#